data_94a24a85745d1f02c67f6e12de111858
#
_entry.id   94a24a85745d1f02c67f6e12de111858
#
_cell.length_a   1.000
_cell.length_b   1.000
_cell.length_c   1.000
_cell.angle_alpha   90.00
_cell.angle_beta   90.00
_cell.angle_gamma   90.00
#
_symmetry.space_group_name_H-M   'P 1'
#
loop_
_entity.id
_entity.type
_entity.pdbx_description
1 polymer ?
#
loop_
_entity_poly.entity_id
_entity_poly.type
_entity_poly.pdbx_seq_one_letter_code
_entity_poly.pdbx_strand_id
1 'polypeptide(L)'
;MLAKAVSAYRAALGPRLIAGYALGSLAHGGFSPLVSDVDLGLILQDPLRAKDRMTIYKVARSLRTGGSTLDERLSVFWGTPSTLRGQRRGGRFPPLDRLDLLDYGRLLTGQDARSSVARPEQAELLVAGAEFALGYLGGAQKLPGRLRDWAPLRPRDDHVLNEIRAPSQLVSRGPRRLTKVVLFPVRFLFTAETGQVGTITLAAEHYLAKAYAPAASLVTAALAWRLEPPTDDEATALLGRELVLLYVHYIDDHITRLRAVNRQRLADSFRRWRARLLA
;
A
#
# COMPACT_ATOMS: atom_id res chain seq x y z
N MET A 1 -11.50 16.27 -6.47
CA MET A 1 -10.06 16.05 -6.29
C MET A 1 -9.37 15.51 -7.56
N LEU A 2 -9.72 14.35 -8.12
CA LEU A 2 -9.04 13.78 -9.30
C LEU A 2 -9.03 14.72 -10.52
N ALA A 3 -10.16 15.32 -10.89
CA ALA A 3 -10.21 16.26 -12.03
C ALA A 3 -9.24 17.44 -11.86
N LYS A 4 -9.18 18.03 -10.66
CA LYS A 4 -8.23 19.09 -10.32
C LYS A 4 -6.78 18.60 -10.47
N ALA A 5 -6.47 17.40 -9.98
CA ALA A 5 -5.12 16.82 -10.07
C ALA A 5 -4.73 16.55 -11.53
N VAL A 6 -5.61 15.94 -12.32
CA VAL A 6 -5.39 15.66 -13.75
C VAL A 6 -5.12 16.96 -14.51
N SER A 7 -5.94 18.01 -14.31
CA SER A 7 -5.75 19.31 -14.97
C SER A 7 -4.40 19.94 -14.60
N ALA A 8 -4.02 19.90 -13.33
CA ALA A 8 -2.73 20.43 -12.87
C ALA A 8 -1.54 19.68 -13.49
N TYR A 9 -1.60 18.35 -13.56
CA TYR A 9 -0.54 17.55 -14.18
C TYR A 9 -0.49 17.73 -15.71
N ARG A 10 -1.62 17.83 -16.38
CA ARG A 10 -1.65 18.16 -17.82
C ARG A 10 -1.00 19.51 -18.11
N ALA A 11 -1.34 20.54 -17.35
CA ALA A 11 -0.75 21.87 -17.50
C ALA A 11 0.77 21.85 -17.25
N ALA A 12 1.22 21.15 -16.20
CA ALA A 12 2.61 21.16 -15.79
C ALA A 12 3.54 20.26 -16.61
N LEU A 13 3.05 19.12 -17.11
CA LEU A 13 3.82 18.14 -17.87
C LEU A 13 3.64 18.30 -19.40
N GLY A 14 2.55 18.92 -19.83
CA GLY A 14 2.27 19.14 -21.25
C GLY A 14 2.32 17.86 -22.07
N PRO A 15 3.01 17.88 -23.24
CA PRO A 15 3.12 16.72 -24.11
C PRO A 15 3.90 15.54 -23.52
N ARG A 16 4.59 15.73 -22.38
CA ARG A 16 5.27 14.66 -21.66
C ARG A 16 4.30 13.66 -21.03
N LEU A 17 3.06 14.07 -20.70
CA LEU A 17 2.04 13.20 -20.13
C LEU A 17 1.33 12.41 -21.24
N ILE A 18 1.55 11.10 -21.28
CA ILE A 18 0.86 10.17 -22.21
C ILE A 18 -0.53 9.87 -21.69
N ALA A 19 -0.64 9.47 -20.41
CA ALA A 19 -1.89 9.07 -19.79
C ALA A 19 -1.92 9.35 -18.28
N GLY A 20 -3.14 9.56 -17.75
CA GLY A 20 -3.43 9.63 -16.33
C GLY A 20 -4.57 8.69 -15.98
N TYR A 21 -4.41 7.93 -14.88
CA TYR A 21 -5.37 6.92 -14.43
C TYR A 21 -5.76 7.13 -12.97
N ALA A 22 -7.05 6.91 -12.66
CA ALA A 22 -7.43 6.60 -11.29
C ALA A 22 -6.99 5.17 -10.97
N LEU A 23 -6.48 4.97 -9.76
CA LEU A 23 -6.04 3.68 -9.24
C LEU A 23 -6.71 3.40 -7.90
N GLY A 24 -6.41 2.24 -7.32
CA GLY A 24 -6.86 1.85 -5.99
C GLY A 24 -8.37 1.81 -5.88
N SER A 25 -8.88 2.08 -4.70
CA SER A 25 -10.32 1.99 -4.39
C SER A 25 -11.22 2.89 -5.24
N LEU A 26 -10.68 3.94 -5.84
CA LEU A 26 -11.40 4.79 -6.79
C LEU A 26 -11.60 4.13 -8.16
N ALA A 27 -10.74 3.19 -8.52
CA ALA A 27 -10.81 2.47 -9.79
C ALA A 27 -11.59 1.15 -9.67
N HIS A 28 -11.27 0.35 -8.65
CA HIS A 28 -11.86 -0.99 -8.48
C HIS A 28 -13.07 -1.05 -7.52
N GLY A 29 -13.50 0.10 -6.96
CA GLY A 29 -14.60 0.17 -6.03
C GLY A 29 -14.17 0.06 -4.56
N GLY A 30 -15.13 0.25 -3.65
CA GLY A 30 -14.87 0.22 -2.21
C GLY A 30 -14.20 1.48 -1.67
N PHE A 31 -14.28 2.60 -2.38
CA PHE A 31 -13.78 3.89 -1.88
C PHE A 31 -14.59 4.34 -0.65
N SER A 32 -13.87 4.68 0.41
CA SER A 32 -14.42 5.31 1.61
C SER A 32 -13.83 6.70 1.77
N PRO A 33 -14.65 7.77 1.80
CA PRO A 33 -14.17 9.13 2.06
C PRO A 33 -13.46 9.26 3.41
N LEU A 34 -13.80 8.39 4.37
CA LEU A 34 -13.25 8.41 5.72
C LEU A 34 -11.79 7.91 5.75
N VAL A 35 -11.45 6.87 5.00
CA VAL A 35 -10.17 6.15 5.18
C VAL A 35 -9.35 5.95 3.91
N SER A 36 -9.94 6.07 2.71
CA SER A 36 -9.24 5.79 1.46
C SER A 36 -8.29 6.92 1.05
N ASP A 37 -7.25 6.54 0.31
CA ASP A 37 -6.39 7.47 -0.41
C ASP A 37 -6.99 7.81 -1.78
N VAL A 38 -6.49 8.88 -2.39
CA VAL A 38 -6.76 9.25 -3.77
C VAL A 38 -5.53 8.87 -4.60
N ASP A 39 -5.61 7.76 -5.31
CA ASP A 39 -4.48 7.19 -6.04
C ASP A 39 -4.53 7.59 -7.52
N LEU A 40 -3.46 8.24 -8.01
CA LEU A 40 -3.32 8.73 -9.38
C LEU A 40 -2.07 8.12 -10.02
N GLY A 41 -2.25 7.43 -11.15
CA GLY A 41 -1.16 6.94 -11.99
C GLY A 41 -0.89 7.85 -13.16
N LEU A 42 0.38 8.20 -13.39
CA LEU A 42 0.82 9.03 -14.51
C LEU A 42 1.81 8.26 -15.38
N ILE A 43 1.53 8.16 -16.67
CA ILE A 43 2.45 7.58 -17.66
C ILE A 43 3.02 8.71 -18.51
N LEU A 44 4.35 8.79 -18.53
CA LEU A 44 5.09 9.84 -19.24
C LEU A 44 5.84 9.27 -20.44
N GLN A 45 6.22 10.14 -21.35
CA GLN A 45 7.10 9.76 -22.47
C GLN A 45 8.49 9.32 -21.98
N ASP A 46 9.08 8.35 -22.68
CA ASP A 46 10.48 7.99 -22.50
C ASP A 46 11.43 9.09 -23.03
N PRO A 47 12.65 9.19 -22.51
CA PRO A 47 13.08 8.67 -21.22
C PRO A 47 12.55 9.49 -20.04
N LEU A 48 12.48 8.90 -18.84
CA LEU A 48 12.16 9.64 -17.61
C LEU A 48 13.27 10.65 -17.31
N ARG A 49 12.90 11.92 -17.15
CA ARG A 49 13.83 13.03 -16.93
C ARG A 49 13.81 13.50 -15.46
N ALA A 50 14.91 14.04 -14.97
CA ALA A 50 14.97 14.64 -13.63
C ALA A 50 13.91 15.74 -13.46
N LYS A 51 13.71 16.57 -14.49
CA LYS A 51 12.67 17.62 -14.51
C LYS A 51 11.26 17.06 -14.34
N ASP A 52 10.94 15.91 -14.93
CA ASP A 52 9.63 15.27 -14.78
C ASP A 52 9.35 14.94 -13.31
N ARG A 53 10.34 14.34 -12.63
CA ARG A 53 10.24 14.01 -11.20
C ARG A 53 10.00 15.26 -10.34
N MET A 54 10.80 16.29 -10.58
CA MET A 54 10.67 17.56 -9.85
C MET A 54 9.29 18.18 -10.06
N THR A 55 8.80 18.19 -11.29
CA THR A 55 7.47 18.70 -11.65
C THR A 55 6.38 17.93 -10.92
N ILE A 56 6.44 16.58 -10.95
CA ILE A 56 5.46 15.72 -10.27
C ILE A 56 5.42 16.03 -8.76
N TYR A 57 6.59 16.09 -8.10
CA TYR A 57 6.65 16.40 -6.67
C TYR A 57 6.14 17.82 -6.35
N LYS A 58 6.48 18.81 -7.17
CA LYS A 58 6.01 20.20 -6.98
C LYS A 58 4.49 20.29 -7.08
N VAL A 59 3.90 19.69 -8.11
CA VAL A 59 2.44 19.65 -8.30
C VAL A 59 1.76 18.87 -7.19
N ALA A 60 2.27 17.69 -6.82
CA ALA A 60 1.72 16.90 -5.70
C ALA A 60 1.73 17.69 -4.38
N ARG A 61 2.82 18.41 -4.10
CA ARG A 61 2.93 19.25 -2.90
C ARG A 61 1.89 20.37 -2.92
N SER A 62 1.78 21.09 -4.03
CA SER A 62 0.80 22.17 -4.18
C SER A 62 -0.65 21.68 -4.03
N LEU A 63 -0.96 20.51 -4.59
CA LEU A 63 -2.30 19.92 -4.48
C LEU A 63 -2.63 19.51 -3.04
N ARG A 64 -1.67 18.92 -2.31
CA ARG A 64 -1.86 18.47 -0.92
C ARG A 64 -2.06 19.62 0.05
N THR A 65 -1.57 20.81 -0.25
CA THR A 65 -1.80 22.02 0.54
C THR A 65 -3.12 22.73 0.21
N GLY A 66 -3.94 22.14 -0.65
CA GLY A 66 -5.20 22.72 -1.15
C GLY A 66 -6.37 22.76 -0.16
N GLY A 67 -6.19 22.27 1.07
CA GLY A 67 -7.09 22.51 2.21
C GLY A 67 -8.21 21.50 2.42
N SER A 68 -8.35 20.45 1.62
CA SER A 68 -9.29 19.36 1.91
C SER A 68 -8.56 18.09 2.38
N THR A 69 -9.21 17.32 3.25
CA THR A 69 -8.67 16.03 3.72
C THR A 69 -8.35 15.05 2.58
N LEU A 70 -9.10 15.10 1.48
CA LEU A 70 -8.84 14.29 0.30
C LEU A 70 -7.63 14.80 -0.50
N ASP A 71 -7.35 16.11 -0.47
CA ASP A 71 -6.16 16.69 -1.09
C ASP A 71 -4.89 16.18 -0.40
N GLU A 72 -4.88 16.13 0.92
CA GLU A 72 -3.77 15.58 1.71
C GLU A 72 -3.48 14.10 1.44
N ARG A 73 -4.51 13.34 1.06
CA ARG A 73 -4.44 11.90 0.79
C ARG A 73 -4.07 11.56 -0.65
N LEU A 74 -3.69 12.54 -1.47
CA LEU A 74 -3.26 12.28 -2.84
C LEU A 74 -1.97 11.47 -2.88
N SER A 75 -2.04 10.27 -3.42
CA SER A 75 -0.90 9.43 -3.79
C SER A 75 -0.69 9.48 -5.30
N VAL A 76 0.56 9.70 -5.73
CA VAL A 76 0.88 9.78 -7.15
C VAL A 76 1.92 8.74 -7.51
N PHE A 77 1.58 7.89 -8.45
CA PHE A 77 2.47 6.91 -9.07
C PHE A 77 2.85 7.39 -10.45
N TRP A 78 4.09 7.15 -10.88
CA TRP A 78 4.51 7.58 -12.22
C TRP A 78 5.57 6.65 -12.80
N GLY A 79 5.54 6.54 -14.11
CA GLY A 79 6.54 5.80 -14.87
C GLY A 79 6.52 6.19 -16.34
N THR A 80 7.40 5.57 -17.10
CA THR A 80 7.42 5.61 -18.56
C THR A 80 7.24 4.21 -19.11
N PRO A 81 6.89 4.01 -20.39
CA PRO A 81 6.78 2.67 -20.98
C PRO A 81 8.00 1.79 -20.69
N SER A 82 9.22 2.32 -20.79
CA SER A 82 10.43 1.54 -20.51
C SER A 82 10.61 1.18 -19.02
N THR A 83 10.22 2.06 -18.10
CA THR A 83 10.30 1.75 -16.66
C THR A 83 9.21 0.75 -16.24
N LEU A 84 8.03 0.83 -16.84
CA LEU A 84 6.90 -0.07 -16.55
C LEU A 84 7.10 -1.47 -17.13
N ARG A 85 7.91 -1.61 -18.21
CA ARG A 85 8.37 -2.89 -18.71
C ARG A 85 9.60 -3.45 -18.01
N GLY A 86 10.14 -2.76 -17.02
CA GLY A 86 11.36 -3.18 -16.31
C GLY A 86 12.66 -3.03 -17.12
N GLN A 87 12.61 -2.41 -18.30
CA GLN A 87 13.76 -2.18 -19.18
C GLN A 87 14.70 -1.10 -18.66
N ARG A 88 14.16 -0.16 -17.89
CA ARG A 88 14.90 0.93 -17.25
C ARG A 88 14.52 1.08 -15.79
N ARG A 89 15.46 1.55 -14.99
CA ARG A 89 15.19 1.89 -13.59
C ARG A 89 14.59 3.30 -13.50
N GLY A 90 13.76 3.51 -12.50
CA GLY A 90 13.18 4.82 -12.19
C GLY A 90 11.66 4.78 -12.08
N GLY A 91 11.09 5.96 -11.88
CA GLY A 91 9.66 6.07 -11.59
C GLY A 91 9.31 5.71 -10.14
N ARG A 92 8.01 5.74 -9.88
CA ARG A 92 7.37 5.29 -8.64
C ARG A 92 6.11 4.52 -9.03
N PHE A 93 6.28 3.30 -9.50
CA PHE A 93 5.17 2.42 -9.89
C PHE A 93 5.50 0.98 -9.43
N PRO A 94 5.31 0.70 -8.11
CA PRO A 94 5.58 -0.62 -7.54
C PRO A 94 4.77 -1.73 -8.22
N PRO A 95 5.16 -3.00 -8.08
CA PRO A 95 4.46 -4.14 -8.68
C PRO A 95 2.97 -4.20 -8.35
N LEU A 96 2.57 -3.94 -7.10
CA LEU A 96 1.17 -3.93 -6.69
C LEU A 96 0.35 -2.87 -7.45
N ASP A 97 0.90 -1.66 -7.61
CA ASP A 97 0.22 -0.56 -8.30
C ASP A 97 0.25 -0.75 -9.82
N ARG A 98 1.26 -1.47 -10.38
CA ARG A 98 1.26 -1.88 -11.79
C ARG A 98 0.15 -2.88 -12.09
N LEU A 99 -0.06 -3.86 -11.20
CA LEU A 99 -1.14 -4.82 -11.35
C LEU A 99 -2.50 -4.13 -11.22
N ASP A 100 -2.65 -3.22 -10.26
CA ASP A 100 -3.87 -2.43 -10.08
C ASP A 100 -4.19 -1.58 -11.34
N LEU A 101 -3.17 -0.96 -11.93
CA LEU A 101 -3.30 -0.24 -13.21
C LEU A 101 -3.81 -1.15 -14.33
N LEU A 102 -3.23 -2.37 -14.46
CA LEU A 102 -3.59 -3.30 -15.52
C LEU A 102 -5.02 -3.82 -15.40
N ASP A 103 -5.41 -4.21 -14.19
CA ASP A 103 -6.67 -4.91 -13.95
C ASP A 103 -7.84 -3.95 -13.73
N TYR A 104 -7.60 -2.79 -13.13
CA TYR A 104 -8.66 -1.86 -12.71
C TYR A 104 -8.45 -0.41 -13.14
N GLY A 105 -7.26 -0.02 -13.60
CA GLY A 105 -6.93 1.36 -13.90
C GLY A 105 -7.96 2.03 -14.80
N ARG A 106 -8.59 3.12 -14.32
CA ARG A 106 -9.57 3.88 -15.07
C ARG A 106 -8.90 5.09 -15.72
N LEU A 107 -8.88 5.11 -17.06
CA LEU A 107 -8.29 6.22 -17.81
C LEU A 107 -9.06 7.53 -17.55
N LEU A 108 -8.34 8.56 -17.13
CA LEU A 108 -8.86 9.89 -16.86
C LEU A 108 -8.48 10.90 -17.96
N THR A 109 -7.32 10.70 -18.59
CA THR A 109 -6.80 11.60 -19.63
C THR A 109 -5.74 10.92 -20.48
N GLY A 110 -5.59 11.37 -21.71
CA GLY A 110 -4.58 10.90 -22.67
C GLY A 110 -4.98 9.61 -23.39
N GLN A 111 -4.00 8.84 -23.82
CA GLN A 111 -4.19 7.58 -24.54
C GLN A 111 -3.92 6.40 -23.61
N ASP A 112 -4.69 5.32 -23.74
CA ASP A 112 -4.49 4.11 -22.93
C ASP A 112 -3.11 3.51 -23.22
N ALA A 113 -2.28 3.44 -22.18
CA ALA A 113 -0.90 2.97 -22.25
C ALA A 113 -0.69 1.64 -21.48
N ARG A 114 -1.77 0.94 -21.09
CA ARG A 114 -1.68 -0.32 -20.31
C ARG A 114 -0.94 -1.42 -21.06
N SER A 115 -1.03 -1.45 -22.39
CA SER A 115 -0.25 -2.37 -23.24
C SER A 115 1.28 -2.22 -23.10
N SER A 116 1.73 -1.07 -22.55
CA SER A 116 3.14 -0.82 -22.26
C SER A 116 3.59 -1.31 -20.89
N VAL A 117 2.70 -1.87 -20.08
CA VAL A 117 2.97 -2.26 -18.69
C VAL A 117 3.21 -3.77 -18.63
N ALA A 118 4.35 -4.18 -18.07
CA ALA A 118 4.60 -5.60 -17.79
C ALA A 118 3.78 -6.04 -16.58
N ARG A 119 3.04 -7.15 -16.73
CA ARG A 119 2.31 -7.77 -15.61
C ARG A 119 3.33 -8.32 -14.61
N PRO A 120 3.22 -7.96 -13.32
CA PRO A 120 4.07 -8.53 -12.29
C PRO A 120 3.77 -10.01 -12.07
N GLU A 121 4.82 -10.77 -11.79
CA GLU A 121 4.68 -12.14 -11.32
C GLU A 121 4.25 -12.19 -9.85
N GLN A 122 3.65 -13.30 -9.42
CA GLN A 122 3.19 -13.49 -8.04
C GLN A 122 4.35 -13.32 -7.03
N ALA A 123 5.56 -13.80 -7.37
CA ALA A 123 6.74 -13.60 -6.53
C ALA A 123 7.16 -12.13 -6.39
N GLU A 124 6.99 -11.31 -7.45
CA GLU A 124 7.23 -9.86 -7.37
C GLU A 124 6.20 -9.19 -6.45
N LEU A 125 4.93 -9.59 -6.54
CA LEU A 125 3.86 -9.06 -5.70
C LEU A 125 4.08 -9.39 -4.22
N LEU A 126 4.43 -10.64 -3.92
CA LEU A 126 4.79 -11.08 -2.56
C LEU A 126 5.94 -10.23 -1.99
N VAL A 127 7.02 -10.08 -2.76
CA VAL A 127 8.20 -9.30 -2.32
C VAL A 127 7.85 -7.83 -2.12
N ALA A 128 7.12 -7.23 -3.05
CA ALA A 128 6.72 -5.82 -2.96
C ALA A 128 5.78 -5.56 -1.77
N GLY A 129 4.80 -6.45 -1.54
CA GLY A 129 3.91 -6.38 -0.38
C GLY A 129 4.66 -6.54 0.94
N ALA A 130 5.58 -7.51 1.01
CA ALA A 130 6.42 -7.73 2.19
C ALA A 130 7.34 -6.53 2.48
N GLU A 131 7.99 -5.96 1.46
CA GLU A 131 8.81 -4.76 1.61
C GLU A 131 7.98 -3.56 2.10
N PHE A 132 6.80 -3.36 1.51
CA PHE A 132 5.91 -2.29 1.96
C PHE A 132 5.46 -2.50 3.41
N ALA A 133 5.07 -3.71 3.77
CA ALA A 133 4.62 -4.03 5.13
C ALA A 133 5.72 -3.82 6.18
N LEU A 134 6.95 -4.26 5.91
CA LEU A 134 8.07 -4.00 6.81
C LEU A 134 8.27 -2.50 7.04
N GLY A 135 8.16 -1.67 5.98
CA GLY A 135 8.30 -0.23 6.12
C GLY A 135 7.12 0.44 6.84
N TYR A 136 5.91 0.08 6.46
CA TYR A 136 4.70 0.79 6.90
C TYR A 136 4.11 0.25 8.21
N LEU A 137 4.17 -1.08 8.41
CA LEU A 137 3.60 -1.79 9.56
C LEU A 137 4.66 -2.28 10.55
N GLY A 138 5.84 -2.63 10.07
CA GLY A 138 6.96 -3.09 10.90
C GLY A 138 7.93 -1.98 11.30
N GLY A 139 7.77 -0.77 10.77
CA GLY A 139 8.63 0.38 11.05
C GLY A 139 10.08 0.22 10.57
N ALA A 140 10.36 -0.68 9.64
CA ALA A 140 11.70 -0.87 9.10
C ALA A 140 12.08 0.26 8.12
N GLN A 141 13.32 0.73 8.20
CA GLN A 141 13.85 1.70 7.23
C GLN A 141 14.65 1.01 6.13
N LYS A 142 14.44 1.44 4.89
CA LYS A 142 15.28 1.04 3.78
C LYS A 142 16.55 1.87 3.79
N LEU A 143 17.71 1.22 3.91
CA LEU A 143 18.99 1.91 3.85
C LEU A 143 19.21 2.52 2.46
N PRO A 144 19.60 3.81 2.38
CA PRO A 144 19.97 4.41 1.10
C PRO A 144 21.26 3.79 0.57
N GLY A 145 21.25 3.39 -0.70
CA GLY A 145 22.44 3.19 -1.53
C GLY A 145 22.84 1.77 -1.81
N ARG A 146 23.50 1.02 -1.02
CA ARG A 146 24.18 -0.23 -1.43
C ARG A 146 23.57 -1.53 -0.90
N LEU A 147 22.75 -1.48 0.11
CA LEU A 147 22.17 -2.67 0.72
C LEU A 147 20.68 -2.73 0.43
N ARG A 148 20.26 -3.76 -0.29
CA ARG A 148 18.85 -4.13 -0.44
C ARG A 148 18.27 -4.74 0.83
N ASP A 149 18.98 -4.59 1.93
CA ASP A 149 18.61 -5.15 3.23
C ASP A 149 17.87 -4.11 4.05
N TRP A 150 16.79 -4.53 4.68
CA TRP A 150 16.06 -3.73 5.63
C TRP A 150 16.85 -3.70 6.93
N ALA A 151 17.30 -2.51 7.33
CA ALA A 151 17.93 -2.34 8.63
C ALA A 151 16.92 -2.61 9.75
N PRO A 152 17.35 -3.21 10.86
CA PRO A 152 16.55 -3.18 12.08
C PRO A 152 16.31 -1.71 12.47
N LEU A 153 15.12 -1.44 12.96
CA LEU A 153 14.66 -0.10 13.32
C LEU A 153 15.61 0.58 14.30
N ARG A 154 15.82 1.88 14.09
CA ARG A 154 16.32 2.75 15.16
C ARG A 154 15.23 2.92 16.22
N PRO A 155 15.57 3.19 17.49
CA PRO A 155 14.59 3.34 18.58
C PRO A 155 13.46 4.35 18.31
N ARG A 156 13.65 5.30 17.40
CA ARG A 156 12.63 6.27 16.99
C ARG A 156 11.50 5.68 16.15
N ASP A 157 11.68 4.48 15.60
CA ASP A 157 10.74 3.85 14.68
C ASP A 157 9.88 2.77 15.39
N ASP A 158 10.04 2.63 16.71
CA ASP A 158 9.28 1.68 17.52
C ASP A 158 7.81 2.06 17.70
N HIS A 159 7.42 3.29 17.31
CA HIS A 159 6.02 3.68 17.49
C HIS A 159 5.05 2.78 16.73
N VAL A 160 5.43 2.22 15.59
CA VAL A 160 4.54 1.32 14.84
C VAL A 160 4.33 0.01 15.60
N LEU A 161 5.38 -0.53 16.20
CA LEU A 161 5.28 -1.70 17.09
C LEU A 161 4.49 -1.36 18.35
N ASN A 162 4.72 -0.17 18.91
CA ASN A 162 4.01 0.30 20.09
C ASN A 162 2.53 0.50 19.80
N GLU A 163 2.14 0.96 18.61
CA GLU A 163 0.74 1.04 18.19
C GLU A 163 0.06 -0.34 18.20
N ILE A 164 0.76 -1.38 17.73
CA ILE A 164 0.22 -2.75 17.73
C ILE A 164 0.08 -3.31 19.15
N ARG A 165 1.01 -2.98 20.03
CA ARG A 165 1.03 -3.44 21.43
C ARG A 165 0.18 -2.58 22.37
N ALA A 166 -0.05 -1.33 22.02
CA ALA A 166 -0.84 -0.38 22.79
C ALA A 166 -2.06 0.08 21.97
N PRO A 167 -3.15 -0.70 21.93
CA PRO A 167 -4.33 -0.45 21.11
C PRO A 167 -4.90 0.95 21.23
N SER A 168 -4.92 1.54 22.44
CA SER A 168 -5.37 2.91 22.65
C SER A 168 -4.58 3.95 21.88
N GLN A 169 -3.25 3.74 21.71
CA GLN A 169 -2.43 4.62 20.89
C GLN A 169 -2.78 4.50 19.40
N LEU A 170 -3.12 3.28 18.94
CA LEU A 170 -3.57 3.08 17.56
C LEU A 170 -4.92 3.75 17.31
N VAL A 171 -5.86 3.60 18.24
CA VAL A 171 -7.19 4.23 18.16
C VAL A 171 -7.08 5.75 18.09
N SER A 172 -6.22 6.37 18.90
CA SER A 172 -5.98 7.82 18.89
C SER A 172 -5.43 8.36 17.55
N ARG A 173 -4.89 7.50 16.68
CA ARG A 173 -4.44 7.87 15.31
C ARG A 173 -5.59 8.04 14.33
N GLY A 174 -6.81 7.71 14.75
CA GLY A 174 -8.02 7.82 13.95
C GLY A 174 -8.29 6.68 12.97
N PRO A 175 -9.49 6.66 12.39
CA PRO A 175 -10.04 5.50 11.66
C PRO A 175 -9.21 5.09 10.45
N ARG A 176 -8.57 6.04 9.77
CA ARG A 176 -7.72 5.74 8.61
C ARG A 176 -6.49 4.91 8.98
N ARG A 177 -5.79 5.24 10.06
CA ARG A 177 -4.63 4.47 10.52
C ARG A 177 -5.08 3.13 11.07
N LEU A 178 -6.11 3.15 11.89
CA LEU A 178 -6.72 1.98 12.51
C LEU A 178 -7.09 0.90 11.47
N THR A 179 -7.90 1.25 10.48
CA THR A 179 -8.33 0.30 9.45
C THR A 179 -7.17 -0.20 8.57
N LYS A 180 -6.18 0.64 8.26
CA LYS A 180 -5.00 0.22 7.50
C LYS A 180 -4.13 -0.77 8.26
N VAL A 181 -3.92 -0.57 9.55
CA VAL A 181 -3.14 -1.49 10.38
C VAL A 181 -3.79 -2.87 10.43
N VAL A 182 -5.12 -2.96 10.48
CA VAL A 182 -5.84 -4.24 10.48
C VAL A 182 -5.94 -4.86 9.08
N LEU A 183 -6.34 -4.09 8.07
CA LEU A 183 -6.72 -4.65 6.78
C LEU A 183 -5.57 -4.84 5.78
N PHE A 184 -4.42 -4.18 5.97
CA PHE A 184 -3.26 -4.38 5.09
C PHE A 184 -2.64 -5.77 5.23
N PRO A 185 -2.41 -6.34 6.43
CA PRO A 185 -2.01 -7.74 6.56
C PRO A 185 -2.92 -8.69 5.79
N VAL A 186 -4.24 -8.52 5.92
CA VAL A 186 -5.26 -9.32 5.23
C VAL A 186 -5.14 -9.21 3.71
N ARG A 187 -4.98 -7.98 3.20
CA ARG A 187 -4.81 -7.74 1.76
C ARG A 187 -3.52 -8.35 1.23
N PHE A 188 -2.42 -8.29 1.99
CA PHE A 188 -1.16 -8.90 1.56
C PHE A 188 -1.20 -10.42 1.60
N LEU A 189 -1.90 -11.04 2.56
CA LEU A 189 -2.18 -12.48 2.55
C LEU A 189 -2.95 -12.88 1.29
N PHE A 190 -4.01 -12.16 0.95
CA PHE A 190 -4.79 -12.37 -0.27
C PHE A 190 -3.90 -12.29 -1.52
N THR A 191 -3.14 -11.21 -1.67
CA THR A 191 -2.28 -11.01 -2.84
C THR A 191 -1.19 -12.07 -2.94
N ALA A 192 -0.56 -12.45 -1.82
CA ALA A 192 0.47 -13.48 -1.79
C ALA A 192 -0.06 -14.86 -2.19
N GLU A 193 -1.32 -15.14 -1.88
CA GLU A 193 -1.97 -16.42 -2.18
C GLU A 193 -2.52 -16.49 -3.60
N THR A 194 -3.18 -15.43 -4.05
CA THR A 194 -3.95 -15.43 -5.30
C THR A 194 -3.21 -14.81 -6.49
N GLY A 195 -2.17 -14.02 -6.24
CA GLY A 195 -1.52 -13.20 -7.27
C GLY A 195 -2.37 -12.02 -7.75
N GLN A 196 -3.46 -11.66 -7.04
CA GLN A 196 -4.37 -10.56 -7.37
C GLN A 196 -4.22 -9.40 -6.39
N VAL A 197 -4.51 -8.19 -6.82
CA VAL A 197 -4.56 -7.04 -5.89
C VAL A 197 -5.84 -7.05 -5.06
N GLY A 198 -6.97 -7.29 -5.68
CA GLY A 198 -8.29 -7.33 -5.03
C GLY A 198 -8.70 -6.03 -4.32
N THR A 199 -9.99 -5.89 -4.05
CA THR A 199 -10.49 -4.86 -3.13
C THR A 199 -10.21 -5.25 -1.69
N ILE A 200 -10.27 -4.31 -0.77
CA ILE A 200 -10.17 -4.61 0.67
C ILE A 200 -11.29 -5.57 1.10
N THR A 201 -12.50 -5.38 0.58
CA THR A 201 -13.66 -6.25 0.89
C THR A 201 -13.41 -7.68 0.39
N LEU A 202 -13.01 -7.85 -0.87
CA LEU A 202 -12.72 -9.17 -1.43
C LEU A 202 -11.60 -9.88 -0.64
N ALA A 203 -10.54 -9.17 -0.28
CA ALA A 203 -9.46 -9.73 0.51
C ALA A 203 -9.92 -10.17 1.92
N ALA A 204 -10.78 -9.40 2.55
CA ALA A 204 -11.35 -9.74 3.85
C ALA A 204 -12.32 -10.92 3.76
N GLU A 205 -13.20 -10.96 2.77
CA GLU A 205 -14.11 -12.10 2.50
C GLU A 205 -13.33 -13.39 2.27
N HIS A 206 -12.27 -13.32 1.45
CA HIS A 206 -11.38 -14.46 1.22
C HIS A 206 -10.70 -14.94 2.51
N TYR A 207 -10.24 -14.01 3.36
CA TYR A 207 -9.63 -14.32 4.65
C TYR A 207 -10.64 -14.99 5.59
N LEU A 208 -11.84 -14.42 5.72
CA LEU A 208 -12.89 -14.90 6.61
C LEU A 208 -13.48 -16.26 6.19
N ALA A 209 -13.40 -16.60 4.91
CA ALA A 209 -13.85 -17.89 4.40
C ALA A 209 -12.90 -19.06 4.72
N LYS A 210 -11.72 -18.80 5.27
CA LYS A 210 -10.75 -19.85 5.62
C LYS A 210 -11.17 -20.60 6.88
N ALA A 211 -10.86 -21.90 6.93
CA ALA A 211 -11.07 -22.72 8.12
C ALA A 211 -10.31 -22.21 9.36
N TYR A 212 -9.17 -21.54 9.13
CA TYR A 212 -8.40 -20.87 10.17
C TYR A 212 -8.20 -19.39 9.80
N ALA A 213 -8.95 -18.53 10.44
CA ALA A 213 -8.93 -17.07 10.28
C ALA A 213 -8.78 -16.40 11.67
N PRO A 214 -7.57 -16.41 12.27
CA PRO A 214 -7.36 -15.75 13.56
C PRO A 214 -7.69 -14.27 13.43
N ALA A 215 -8.34 -13.69 14.45
CA ALA A 215 -8.81 -12.30 14.43
C ALA A 215 -9.96 -12.03 13.41
N ALA A 216 -10.81 -13.02 13.14
CA ALA A 216 -11.95 -12.84 12.24
C ALA A 216 -12.89 -11.71 12.70
N SER A 217 -13.15 -11.60 14.01
CA SER A 217 -14.00 -10.53 14.56
C SER A 217 -13.39 -9.14 14.33
N LEU A 218 -12.07 -9.01 14.50
CA LEU A 218 -11.35 -7.76 14.25
C LEU A 218 -11.38 -7.38 12.76
N VAL A 219 -11.19 -8.34 11.85
CA VAL A 219 -11.24 -8.10 10.41
C VAL A 219 -12.65 -7.66 9.98
N THR A 220 -13.69 -8.32 10.49
CA THR A 220 -15.09 -7.95 10.24
C THR A 220 -15.39 -6.54 10.75
N ALA A 221 -15.01 -6.24 11.98
CA ALA A 221 -15.18 -4.91 12.55
C ALA A 221 -14.43 -3.83 11.77
N ALA A 222 -13.19 -4.10 11.36
CA ALA A 222 -12.39 -3.15 10.60
C ALA A 222 -12.98 -2.82 9.20
N LEU A 223 -13.74 -3.74 8.60
CA LEU A 223 -14.53 -3.43 7.40
C LEU A 223 -15.63 -2.41 7.70
N ALA A 224 -16.38 -2.61 8.79
CA ALA A 224 -17.40 -1.68 9.22
C ALA A 224 -16.82 -0.30 9.57
N TRP A 225 -15.69 -0.25 10.26
CA TRP A 225 -14.99 0.99 10.63
C TRP A 225 -14.52 1.84 9.43
N ARG A 226 -14.53 1.31 8.25
CA ARG A 226 -14.30 2.07 7.01
C ARG A 226 -15.48 2.99 6.66
N LEU A 227 -16.66 2.68 7.14
CA LEU A 227 -17.89 3.42 6.87
C LEU A 227 -18.28 4.26 8.07
N GLU A 228 -18.17 3.68 9.24
CA GLU A 228 -18.55 4.29 10.52
C GLU A 228 -17.44 4.04 11.56
N PRO A 229 -16.86 5.10 12.16
CA PRO A 229 -15.83 4.94 13.19
C PRO A 229 -16.38 4.21 14.41
N PRO A 230 -15.60 3.28 15.03
CA PRO A 230 -15.98 2.66 16.30
C PRO A 230 -15.91 3.65 17.46
N THR A 231 -16.45 3.27 18.60
CA THR A 231 -16.09 3.89 19.87
C THR A 231 -14.65 3.49 20.25
N ASP A 232 -13.97 4.34 21.01
CA ASP A 232 -12.57 4.10 21.39
C ASP A 232 -12.44 2.86 22.28
N ASP A 233 -13.39 2.61 23.18
CA ASP A 233 -13.40 1.46 24.09
C ASP A 233 -13.60 0.15 23.33
N GLU A 234 -14.57 0.10 22.41
CA GLU A 234 -14.85 -1.07 21.58
C GLU A 234 -13.62 -1.43 20.72
N ALA A 235 -13.06 -0.46 20.02
CA ALA A 235 -11.88 -0.65 19.19
C ALA A 235 -10.67 -1.10 20.02
N THR A 236 -10.42 -0.46 21.16
CA THR A 236 -9.30 -0.80 22.04
C THR A 236 -9.42 -2.22 22.58
N ALA A 237 -10.61 -2.62 23.03
CA ALA A 237 -10.86 -3.98 23.53
C ALA A 237 -10.65 -5.05 22.45
N LEU A 238 -11.17 -4.83 21.25
CA LEU A 238 -11.06 -5.79 20.15
C LEU A 238 -9.63 -5.90 19.61
N LEU A 239 -8.94 -4.78 19.43
CA LEU A 239 -7.52 -4.75 19.03
C LEU A 239 -6.64 -5.46 20.07
N GLY A 240 -6.88 -5.21 21.36
CA GLY A 240 -6.11 -5.85 22.46
C GLY A 240 -6.20 -7.37 22.44
N ARG A 241 -7.34 -7.92 22.05
CA ARG A 241 -7.53 -9.36 21.97
C ARG A 241 -6.96 -9.99 20.69
N GLU A 242 -7.06 -9.31 19.55
CA GLU A 242 -6.93 -9.99 18.25
C GLU A 242 -5.80 -9.45 17.36
N LEU A 243 -5.32 -8.21 17.57
CA LEU A 243 -4.38 -7.61 16.62
C LEU A 243 -3.05 -8.35 16.54
N VAL A 244 -2.49 -8.74 17.69
CA VAL A 244 -1.21 -9.50 17.72
C VAL A 244 -1.38 -10.86 17.05
N LEU A 245 -2.52 -11.54 17.23
CA LEU A 245 -2.82 -12.82 16.58
C LEU A 245 -2.83 -12.68 15.04
N LEU A 246 -3.46 -11.64 14.52
CA LEU A 246 -3.46 -11.33 13.10
C LEU A 246 -2.05 -11.14 12.55
N TYR A 247 -1.23 -10.37 13.26
CA TYR A 247 0.14 -10.11 12.83
C TYR A 247 1.04 -11.33 12.88
N VAL A 248 0.92 -12.15 13.91
CA VAL A 248 1.66 -13.43 14.02
C VAL A 248 1.31 -14.33 12.83
N HIS A 249 0.02 -14.49 12.55
CA HIS A 249 -0.43 -15.28 11.40
C HIS A 249 0.12 -14.73 10.07
N TYR A 250 -0.01 -13.43 9.84
CA TYR A 250 0.50 -12.76 8.65
C TYR A 250 2.02 -12.93 8.48
N ILE A 251 2.78 -12.72 9.55
CA ILE A 251 4.23 -12.79 9.53
C ILE A 251 4.69 -14.23 9.27
N ASP A 252 4.09 -15.23 9.92
CA ASP A 252 4.46 -16.64 9.76
C ASP A 252 4.16 -17.17 8.35
N ASP A 253 3.02 -16.80 7.76
CA ASP A 253 2.70 -17.07 6.35
C ASP A 253 3.77 -16.48 5.41
N HIS A 254 4.10 -15.20 5.60
CA HIS A 254 5.07 -14.52 4.73
C HIS A 254 6.49 -15.05 4.90
N ILE A 255 6.92 -15.46 6.09
CA ILE A 255 8.22 -16.15 6.28
C ILE A 255 8.27 -17.41 5.41
N THR A 256 7.22 -18.21 5.43
CA THR A 256 7.13 -19.46 4.66
C THR A 256 7.20 -19.20 3.17
N ARG A 257 6.36 -18.29 2.65
CA ARG A 257 6.30 -17.94 1.22
C ARG A 257 7.57 -17.30 0.71
N LEU A 258 8.18 -16.39 1.48
CA LEU A 258 9.42 -15.71 1.10
C LEU A 258 10.58 -16.69 0.99
N ARG A 259 10.64 -17.70 1.86
CA ARG A 259 11.62 -18.80 1.75
C ARG A 259 11.40 -19.63 0.50
N ALA A 260 10.15 -19.97 0.17
CA ALA A 260 9.81 -20.75 -1.01
C ALA A 260 10.25 -20.05 -2.32
N VAL A 261 10.26 -18.71 -2.35
CA VAL A 261 10.75 -17.93 -3.50
C VAL A 261 12.20 -17.44 -3.34
N ASN A 262 13.00 -18.09 -2.49
CA ASN A 262 14.42 -17.80 -2.26
C ASN A 262 14.72 -16.35 -1.82
N ARG A 263 13.83 -15.74 -1.03
CA ARG A 263 14.00 -14.40 -0.44
C ARG A 263 14.38 -14.49 1.04
N GLN A 264 15.43 -15.22 1.35
CA GLN A 264 15.85 -15.56 2.72
C GLN A 264 16.06 -14.31 3.59
N ARG A 265 16.77 -13.28 3.09
CA ARG A 265 17.06 -12.05 3.86
C ARG A 265 15.78 -11.31 4.26
N LEU A 266 14.78 -11.30 3.37
CA LEU A 266 13.50 -10.69 3.65
C LEU A 266 12.70 -11.51 4.68
N ALA A 267 12.72 -12.84 4.55
CA ALA A 267 12.15 -13.75 5.55
C ALA A 267 12.81 -13.57 6.94
N ASP A 268 14.14 -13.34 7.00
CA ASP A 268 14.85 -13.06 8.22
C ASP A 268 14.42 -11.73 8.86
N SER A 269 14.09 -10.74 8.04
CA SER A 269 13.55 -9.47 8.54
C SER A 269 12.17 -9.65 9.16
N PHE A 270 11.32 -10.50 8.56
CA PHE A 270 10.03 -10.89 9.13
C PHE A 270 10.20 -11.66 10.45
N ARG A 271 11.18 -12.58 10.54
CA ARG A 271 11.48 -13.28 11.81
C ARG A 271 11.89 -12.30 12.92
N ARG A 272 12.74 -11.30 12.61
CA ARG A 272 13.09 -10.25 13.59
C ARG A 272 11.87 -9.41 13.99
N TRP A 273 11.01 -9.07 13.05
CA TRP A 273 9.76 -8.37 13.34
C TRP A 273 8.87 -9.18 14.28
N ARG A 274 8.67 -10.47 13.97
CA ARG A 274 7.92 -11.39 14.86
C ARG A 274 8.48 -11.44 16.27
N ALA A 275 9.79 -11.64 16.41
CA ALA A 275 10.46 -11.70 17.72
C ALA A 275 10.23 -10.40 18.51
N ARG A 276 10.35 -9.25 17.88
CA ARG A 276 10.09 -7.94 18.51
C ARG A 276 8.62 -7.74 18.86
N LEU A 277 7.69 -8.28 18.08
CA LEU A 277 6.26 -8.19 18.36
C LEU A 277 5.87 -8.98 19.61
N LEU A 278 6.54 -10.10 19.88
CA LEU A 278 6.24 -11.00 20.98
C LEU A 278 7.10 -10.76 22.24
N ALA A 279 8.18 -9.98 22.14
CA ALA A 279 9.00 -9.57 23.28
C ALA A 279 8.31 -8.49 24.11
#